data_5d9649c368fe2e11d698c3db117b97b1
#
_entry.id   5d9649c368fe2e11d698c3db117b97b1
#
_cell.length_a   1.000
_cell.length_b   1.000
_cell.length_c   1.000
_cell.angle_alpha   90.00
_cell.angle_beta   90.00
_cell.angle_gamma   90.00
#
_symmetry.space_group_name_H-M   'P 1'
#
loop_
_entity.id
_entity.type
_entity.pdbx_description
1 polymer ?
#
loop_
_entity_poly.entity_id
_entity_poly.type
_entity_poly.pdbx_seq_one_letter_code
_entity_poly.pdbx_strand_id
1 'polypeptide(L)'
;DGSNVNASERPWFRGETEFEILAGKTTKVNTICKLQNIAVTVGFTDNFKKQFQDDYAITVTNGEAGVKVFEKEQLGKTFFFKVPEKKNSVQLTVKATTTANTQIAQNYTVTKPADAEGNSNLVSGDEFTVNIDAGNEPSVDPTTQIELNISVDLTMNETGLTIEIPTENIVFNGDGGSTPDP
;
A
#
# COMPACT_ATOMS: atom_id res chain seq x y z
N ASP A 1 -6.04 -8.64 21.26
CA ASP A 1 -6.69 -9.15 20.06
C ASP A 1 -6.57 -8.12 18.94
N GLY A 2 -5.68 -8.37 17.98
CA GLY A 2 -5.46 -7.48 16.83
C GLY A 2 -6.57 -7.52 15.77
N SER A 3 -7.58 -8.35 15.95
CA SER A 3 -8.62 -8.67 14.96
C SER A 3 -9.49 -7.48 14.54
N ASN A 4 -9.65 -6.50 15.41
CA ASN A 4 -10.50 -5.33 15.18
C ASN A 4 -9.74 -4.02 14.95
N VAL A 5 -8.40 -4.07 14.86
CA VAL A 5 -7.61 -2.87 14.61
C VAL A 5 -7.64 -2.55 13.13
N ASN A 6 -8.05 -1.33 12.78
CA ASN A 6 -8.17 -0.90 11.39
C ASN A 6 -6.83 -0.86 10.65
N ALA A 7 -5.71 -0.57 11.36
CA ALA A 7 -4.35 -0.65 10.87
C ALA A 7 -3.39 -1.02 12.03
N SER A 8 -2.41 -1.90 11.80
CA SER A 8 -1.50 -2.45 12.81
C SER A 8 -0.11 -2.74 12.24
N GLU A 9 0.90 -2.73 13.11
CA GLU A 9 2.24 -3.26 12.81
C GLU A 9 2.33 -4.78 13.03
N ARG A 10 1.26 -5.40 13.53
CA ARG A 10 1.24 -6.83 13.83
C ARG A 10 0.22 -7.55 12.95
N PRO A 11 0.61 -8.65 12.30
CA PRO A 11 -0.33 -9.49 11.55
C PRO A 11 -1.30 -10.18 12.51
N TRP A 12 -2.50 -10.43 12.02
CA TRP A 12 -3.46 -11.29 12.68
C TRP A 12 -3.69 -12.56 11.85
N PHE A 13 -3.47 -13.70 12.50
CA PHE A 13 -3.68 -15.02 11.90
C PHE A 13 -4.86 -15.72 12.56
N ARG A 14 -5.64 -16.44 11.76
CA ARG A 14 -6.72 -17.31 12.23
C ARG A 14 -6.65 -18.65 11.52
N GLY A 15 -6.89 -19.71 12.28
CA GLY A 15 -7.07 -21.07 11.77
C GLY A 15 -8.16 -21.78 12.57
N GLU A 16 -8.91 -22.63 11.90
CA GLU A 16 -9.97 -23.44 12.51
C GLU A 16 -9.84 -24.88 12.00
N THR A 17 -10.03 -25.85 12.89
CA THR A 17 -10.01 -27.27 12.57
C THR A 17 -11.03 -27.99 13.44
N GLU A 18 -11.97 -28.67 12.82
CA GLU A 18 -12.89 -29.54 13.54
C GLU A 18 -12.21 -30.85 13.87
N PHE A 19 -12.44 -31.37 15.08
CA PHE A 19 -11.91 -32.65 15.49
C PHE A 19 -12.87 -33.36 16.41
N GLU A 20 -12.77 -34.70 16.45
CA GLU A 20 -13.58 -35.56 17.29
C GLU A 20 -12.75 -36.03 18.50
N ILE A 21 -13.38 -35.99 19.68
CA ILE A 21 -12.82 -36.55 20.91
C ILE A 21 -13.35 -37.96 21.12
N LEU A 22 -12.45 -38.94 21.09
CA LEU A 22 -12.78 -40.34 21.34
C LEU A 22 -12.25 -40.75 22.71
N ALA A 23 -13.11 -41.42 23.50
CA ALA A 23 -12.74 -41.88 24.82
C ALA A 23 -11.53 -42.81 24.78
N GLY A 24 -10.54 -42.56 25.63
CA GLY A 24 -9.30 -43.35 25.75
C GLY A 24 -8.32 -43.22 24.58
N LYS A 25 -8.54 -42.27 23.66
CA LYS A 25 -7.61 -41.99 22.53
C LYS A 25 -7.03 -40.59 22.58
N THR A 26 -5.82 -40.41 22.07
CA THR A 26 -5.20 -39.11 21.83
C THR A 26 -5.50 -38.70 20.40
N THR A 27 -6.15 -37.54 20.21
CA THR A 27 -6.37 -36.93 18.91
C THR A 27 -5.32 -35.86 18.66
N LYS A 28 -4.57 -35.96 17.55
CA LYS A 28 -3.65 -34.92 17.09
C LYS A 28 -4.42 -33.98 16.17
N VAL A 29 -4.39 -32.68 16.50
CA VAL A 29 -5.05 -31.63 15.68
C VAL A 29 -3.98 -30.76 15.09
N ASN A 30 -3.99 -30.60 13.75
CA ASN A 30 -3.14 -29.68 13.02
C ASN A 30 -4.03 -28.58 12.44
N THR A 31 -3.72 -27.33 12.78
CA THR A 31 -4.47 -26.17 12.27
C THR A 31 -3.55 -25.29 11.46
N ILE A 32 -3.98 -24.94 10.25
CA ILE A 32 -3.29 -23.98 9.41
C ILE A 32 -3.86 -22.60 9.71
N CYS A 33 -3.00 -21.68 10.16
CA CYS A 33 -3.39 -20.30 10.39
C CYS A 33 -3.09 -19.47 9.14
N LYS A 34 -4.09 -18.74 8.65
CA LYS A 34 -3.97 -17.83 7.51
C LYS A 34 -4.02 -16.39 7.98
N LEU A 35 -3.27 -15.50 7.31
CA LEU A 35 -3.31 -14.06 7.54
C LEU A 35 -4.73 -13.55 7.29
N GLN A 36 -5.26 -12.76 8.21
CA GLN A 36 -6.62 -12.20 8.14
C GLN A 36 -6.65 -10.72 7.75
N ASN A 37 -5.49 -10.14 7.53
CA ASN A 37 -5.31 -8.74 7.15
C ASN A 37 -4.96 -8.63 5.66
N ILE A 38 -5.02 -7.40 5.15
CA ILE A 38 -4.28 -6.98 3.96
C ILE A 38 -2.92 -6.48 4.45
N ALA A 39 -1.84 -6.92 3.81
CA ALA A 39 -0.49 -6.46 4.09
C ALA A 39 -0.06 -5.39 3.08
N VAL A 40 0.50 -4.27 3.55
CA VAL A 40 1.02 -3.21 2.68
C VAL A 40 2.42 -2.83 3.13
N THR A 41 3.35 -2.87 2.18
CA THR A 41 4.73 -2.41 2.34
C THR A 41 4.97 -1.26 1.37
N VAL A 42 5.56 -0.16 1.84
CA VAL A 42 5.85 0.99 1.00
C VAL A 42 7.35 1.25 0.99
N GLY A 43 7.90 1.50 -0.20
CA GLY A 43 9.28 1.86 -0.41
C GLY A 43 9.44 2.99 -1.42
N PHE A 44 10.64 3.60 -1.41
CA PHE A 44 11.08 4.54 -2.42
C PHE A 44 12.34 4.04 -3.09
N THR A 45 12.45 4.30 -4.39
CA THR A 45 13.67 4.03 -5.13
C THR A 45 14.80 5.00 -4.74
N ASP A 46 16.03 4.65 -5.09
CA ASP A 46 17.16 5.56 -4.89
C ASP A 46 17.07 6.81 -5.78
N ASN A 47 16.38 6.70 -6.91
CA ASN A 47 16.12 7.83 -7.79
C ASN A 47 15.18 8.84 -7.12
N PHE A 48 14.09 8.38 -6.49
CA PHE A 48 13.21 9.23 -5.68
C PHE A 48 14.01 9.97 -4.59
N LYS A 49 14.83 9.24 -3.81
CA LYS A 49 15.61 9.80 -2.71
C LYS A 49 16.62 10.87 -3.15
N LYS A 50 17.08 10.83 -4.40
CA LYS A 50 17.98 11.85 -4.96
C LYS A 50 17.26 13.16 -5.32
N GLN A 51 15.98 13.06 -5.69
CA GLN A 51 15.20 14.18 -6.19
C GLN A 51 14.34 14.86 -5.13
N PHE A 52 14.09 14.18 -4.00
CA PHE A 52 13.24 14.66 -2.91
C PHE A 52 14.03 14.79 -1.60
N GLN A 53 13.57 15.70 -0.77
CA GLN A 53 14.06 15.86 0.61
C GLN A 53 13.54 14.73 1.49
N ASP A 54 14.09 14.58 2.68
CA ASP A 54 13.72 13.52 3.65
C ASP A 54 12.41 13.80 4.42
N ASP A 55 11.60 14.76 3.96
CA ASP A 55 10.34 15.19 4.59
C ASP A 55 9.09 14.48 4.00
N TYR A 56 9.29 13.46 3.20
CA TYR A 56 8.20 12.75 2.55
C TYR A 56 7.34 11.94 3.53
N ALA A 57 6.05 11.86 3.23
CA ALA A 57 5.09 11.04 3.94
C ALA A 57 4.09 10.40 2.96
N ILE A 58 3.85 9.11 3.14
CA ILE A 58 2.82 8.40 2.36
C ILE A 58 1.71 7.98 3.30
N THR A 59 0.52 8.52 3.07
CA THR A 59 -0.68 8.04 3.75
C THR A 59 -1.30 6.92 2.94
N VAL A 60 -1.47 5.76 3.56
CA VAL A 60 -2.16 4.60 2.97
C VAL A 60 -3.48 4.40 3.68
N THR A 61 -4.55 4.14 2.93
CA THR A 61 -5.85 3.76 3.48
C THR A 61 -6.46 2.59 2.71
N ASN A 62 -7.16 1.74 3.44
CA ASN A 62 -7.95 0.64 2.88
C ASN A 62 -9.33 1.08 2.35
N GLY A 63 -9.58 2.40 2.29
CA GLY A 63 -10.88 2.95 1.85
C GLY A 63 -11.98 2.94 2.92
N GLU A 64 -11.63 2.57 4.16
CA GLU A 64 -12.47 2.63 5.35
C GLU A 64 -11.73 3.35 6.49
N ALA A 65 -11.85 2.88 7.73
CA ALA A 65 -11.20 3.48 8.89
C ALA A 65 -9.70 3.12 9.03
N GLY A 66 -9.17 2.22 8.21
CA GLY A 66 -7.75 1.84 8.19
C GLY A 66 -6.91 2.92 7.52
N VAL A 67 -6.12 3.64 8.31
CA VAL A 67 -5.19 4.67 7.82
C VAL A 67 -3.83 4.49 8.49
N LYS A 68 -2.75 4.55 7.71
CA LYS A 68 -1.38 4.58 8.21
C LYS A 68 -0.55 5.57 7.42
N VAL A 69 0.25 6.37 8.11
CA VAL A 69 1.27 7.22 7.52
C VAL A 69 2.61 6.48 7.59
N PHE A 70 3.27 6.38 6.45
CA PHE A 70 4.62 5.86 6.30
C PHE A 70 5.56 7.05 6.15
N GLU A 71 6.38 7.27 7.13
CA GLU A 71 7.48 8.21 7.13
C GLU A 71 8.78 7.43 6.90
N LYS A 72 9.92 8.11 6.91
CA LYS A 72 11.24 7.52 6.64
C LYS A 72 11.51 6.24 7.45
N GLU A 73 11.13 6.22 8.74
CA GLU A 73 11.38 5.10 9.65
C GLU A 73 10.47 3.90 9.42
N GLN A 74 9.34 4.09 8.72
CA GLN A 74 8.38 3.04 8.40
C GLN A 74 8.60 2.42 7.01
N LEU A 75 9.47 3.01 6.19
CA LEU A 75 9.75 2.48 4.85
C LEU A 75 10.31 1.07 4.90
N GLY A 76 9.84 0.24 4.00
CA GLY A 76 10.21 -1.17 3.93
C GLY A 76 9.61 -2.04 5.05
N LYS A 77 8.84 -1.45 5.97
CA LYS A 77 8.08 -2.22 6.96
C LYS A 77 6.69 -2.52 6.43
N THR A 78 6.20 -3.70 6.77
CA THR A 78 4.85 -4.13 6.43
C THR A 78 3.87 -3.67 7.51
N PHE A 79 2.78 -3.06 7.09
CA PHE A 79 1.63 -2.74 7.94
C PHE A 79 0.41 -3.52 7.48
N PHE A 80 -0.43 -3.87 8.45
CA PHE A 80 -1.56 -4.75 8.26
C PHE A 80 -2.86 -3.98 8.46
N PHE A 81 -3.74 -4.03 7.46
CA PHE A 81 -5.03 -3.35 7.48
C PHE A 81 -6.15 -4.37 7.60
N LYS A 82 -7.20 -4.01 8.28
CA LYS A 82 -8.44 -4.77 8.25
C LYS A 82 -8.93 -4.89 6.80
N VAL A 83 -9.41 -6.07 6.42
CA VAL A 83 -10.05 -6.27 5.11
C VAL A 83 -11.30 -5.38 5.04
N PRO A 84 -11.39 -4.45 4.09
CA PRO A 84 -12.53 -3.57 3.96
C PRO A 84 -13.72 -4.28 3.32
N GLU A 85 -14.93 -3.83 3.61
CA GLU A 85 -16.12 -4.43 3.03
C GLU A 85 -16.32 -3.94 1.58
N LYS A 86 -16.35 -4.89 0.64
CA LYS A 86 -16.64 -4.63 -0.79
C LYS A 86 -15.76 -3.54 -1.44
N LYS A 87 -14.51 -3.42 -1.03
CA LYS A 87 -13.53 -2.57 -1.68
C LYS A 87 -12.56 -3.43 -2.49
N ASN A 88 -12.03 -2.86 -3.56
CA ASN A 88 -11.11 -3.52 -4.46
C ASN A 88 -9.77 -2.80 -4.59
N SER A 89 -9.52 -1.80 -3.76
CA SER A 89 -8.32 -0.97 -3.89
C SER A 89 -7.84 -0.44 -2.54
N VAL A 90 -6.55 -0.19 -2.45
CA VAL A 90 -5.92 0.67 -1.45
C VAL A 90 -5.64 2.03 -2.06
N GLN A 91 -5.74 3.09 -1.26
CA GLN A 91 -5.47 4.45 -1.70
C GLN A 91 -4.20 4.97 -1.03
N LEU A 92 -3.39 5.68 -1.79
CA LEU A 92 -2.17 6.30 -1.31
C LEU A 92 -2.22 7.81 -1.56
N THR A 93 -1.75 8.59 -0.59
CA THR A 93 -1.45 10.01 -0.77
C THR A 93 0.03 10.20 -0.50
N VAL A 94 0.79 10.58 -1.51
CA VAL A 94 2.22 10.89 -1.41
C VAL A 94 2.37 12.39 -1.22
N LYS A 95 3.06 12.80 -0.15
CA LYS A 95 3.50 14.18 0.08
C LYS A 95 5.00 14.20 0.18
N ALA A 96 5.65 15.12 -0.51
CA ALA A 96 7.10 15.27 -0.50
C ALA A 96 7.50 16.67 -0.95
N THR A 97 8.72 17.08 -0.61
CA THR A 97 9.33 18.31 -1.09
C THR A 97 10.54 17.96 -1.98
N THR A 98 10.62 18.52 -3.16
CA THR A 98 11.77 18.31 -4.03
C THR A 98 13.02 18.98 -3.46
N THR A 99 14.19 18.60 -3.97
CA THR A 99 15.45 19.30 -3.65
C THR A 99 15.46 20.76 -4.08
N ALA A 100 14.57 21.13 -5.02
CA ALA A 100 14.34 22.53 -5.43
C ALA A 100 13.29 23.28 -4.57
N ASN A 101 12.87 22.71 -3.42
CA ASN A 101 11.88 23.27 -2.50
C ASN A 101 10.44 23.35 -3.07
N THR A 102 10.09 22.56 -4.05
CA THR A 102 8.72 22.46 -4.54
C THR A 102 7.98 21.36 -3.77
N GLN A 103 6.86 21.71 -3.15
CA GLN A 103 6.00 20.73 -2.48
C GLN A 103 5.09 20.03 -3.49
N ILE A 104 4.94 18.71 -3.30
CA ILE A 104 4.00 17.91 -4.07
C ILE A 104 3.06 17.17 -3.15
N ALA A 105 1.82 16.96 -3.62
CA ALA A 105 0.83 16.11 -2.97
C ALA A 105 0.04 15.38 -4.05
N GLN A 106 0.14 14.06 -4.10
CA GLN A 106 -0.51 13.26 -5.14
C GLN A 106 -1.24 12.06 -4.56
N ASN A 107 -2.41 11.77 -5.14
CA ASN A 107 -3.24 10.64 -4.76
C ASN A 107 -3.16 9.53 -5.82
N TYR A 108 -3.08 8.31 -5.35
CA TYR A 108 -3.05 7.10 -6.17
C TYR A 108 -4.07 6.09 -5.67
N THR A 109 -4.61 5.33 -6.59
CA THR A 109 -5.48 4.19 -6.28
C THR A 109 -4.85 2.93 -6.85
N VAL A 110 -4.49 2.00 -5.98
CA VAL A 110 -3.97 0.69 -6.36
C VAL A 110 -5.11 -0.30 -6.29
N THR A 111 -5.60 -0.69 -7.46
CA THR A 111 -6.75 -1.59 -7.60
C THR A 111 -6.26 -3.04 -7.74
N LYS A 112 -6.86 -3.94 -6.97
CA LYS A 112 -6.67 -5.38 -7.13
C LYS A 112 -7.25 -5.82 -8.47
N PRO A 113 -6.48 -6.54 -9.31
CA PRO A 113 -7.03 -7.11 -10.52
C PRO A 113 -8.09 -8.18 -10.18
N ALA A 114 -9.01 -8.40 -11.10
CA ALA A 114 -9.97 -9.48 -10.96
C ALA A 114 -9.28 -10.85 -11.06
N ASP A 115 -9.72 -11.78 -10.23
CA ASP A 115 -9.36 -13.20 -10.34
C ASP A 115 -10.02 -13.87 -11.55
N ALA A 116 -9.81 -15.17 -11.71
CA ALA A 116 -10.37 -15.94 -12.81
C ALA A 116 -11.92 -16.00 -12.81
N GLU A 117 -12.52 -15.81 -11.65
CA GLU A 117 -13.98 -15.77 -11.44
C GLU A 117 -14.54 -14.35 -11.58
N GLY A 118 -13.68 -13.33 -11.82
CA GLY A 118 -14.07 -11.94 -11.97
C GLY A 118 -14.19 -11.17 -10.66
N ASN A 119 -13.73 -11.72 -9.52
CA ASN A 119 -13.75 -11.04 -8.23
C ASN A 119 -12.49 -10.19 -8.08
N SER A 120 -12.67 -8.93 -7.72
CA SER A 120 -11.57 -8.01 -7.44
C SER A 120 -11.58 -7.44 -6.03
N ASN A 121 -12.52 -7.87 -5.18
CA ASN A 121 -12.56 -7.40 -3.79
C ASN A 121 -11.29 -7.79 -3.03
N LEU A 122 -10.86 -6.90 -2.16
CA LEU A 122 -9.77 -7.17 -1.23
C LEU A 122 -10.19 -8.28 -0.27
N VAL A 123 -9.29 -9.22 -0.05
CA VAL A 123 -9.51 -10.36 0.82
C VAL A 123 -8.35 -10.54 1.81
N SER A 124 -8.58 -11.38 2.81
CA SER A 124 -7.56 -11.79 3.78
C SER A 124 -6.35 -12.38 3.07
N GLY A 125 -5.16 -11.88 3.40
CA GLY A 125 -3.90 -12.35 2.86
C GLY A 125 -3.46 -11.65 1.57
N ASP A 126 -4.21 -10.69 1.04
CA ASP A 126 -3.70 -9.85 -0.05
C ASP A 126 -2.50 -9.03 0.42
N GLU A 127 -1.44 -9.01 -0.37
CA GLU A 127 -0.20 -8.30 -0.08
C GLU A 127 0.11 -7.29 -1.19
N PHE A 128 0.41 -6.05 -0.80
CA PHE A 128 0.78 -4.97 -1.69
C PHE A 128 2.19 -4.49 -1.35
N THR A 129 3.13 -4.62 -2.28
CA THR A 129 4.44 -3.97 -2.19
C THR A 129 4.46 -2.79 -3.15
N VAL A 130 4.43 -1.59 -2.61
CA VAL A 130 4.37 -0.33 -3.37
C VAL A 130 5.75 0.29 -3.41
N ASN A 131 6.31 0.45 -4.59
CA ASN A 131 7.56 1.16 -4.81
C ASN A 131 7.28 2.46 -5.57
N ILE A 132 7.70 3.57 -4.99
CA ILE A 132 7.52 4.90 -5.55
C ILE A 132 8.85 5.37 -6.11
N ASP A 133 8.86 5.70 -7.39
CA ASP A 133 10.01 6.23 -8.11
C ASP A 133 9.74 7.68 -8.54
N ALA A 134 10.78 8.49 -8.59
CA ALA A 134 10.71 9.75 -9.31
C ALA A 134 10.81 9.44 -10.81
N GLY A 135 10.02 10.12 -11.62
CA GLY A 135 10.17 10.07 -13.07
C GLY A 135 11.53 10.60 -13.53
N ASN A 136 11.58 11.07 -14.74
CA ASN A 136 12.81 11.65 -15.28
C ASN A 136 13.30 12.82 -14.42
N GLU A 137 14.62 13.08 -14.45
CA GLU A 137 15.27 14.17 -13.71
C GLU A 137 14.44 15.46 -13.80
N PRO A 138 14.24 16.18 -12.68
CA PRO A 138 13.51 17.43 -12.71
C PRO A 138 14.19 18.36 -13.71
N SER A 139 13.46 18.79 -14.73
CA SER A 139 14.00 19.79 -15.63
C SER A 139 14.20 21.08 -14.85
N VAL A 140 15.25 21.84 -15.21
CA VAL A 140 15.52 23.18 -14.62
C VAL A 140 14.41 24.19 -14.94
N ASP A 141 13.42 23.80 -15.76
CA ASP A 141 12.28 24.62 -16.10
C ASP A 141 11.19 24.45 -15.03
N PRO A 142 10.86 25.52 -14.26
CA PRO A 142 9.83 25.45 -13.23
C PRO A 142 8.42 25.15 -13.75
N THR A 143 8.23 25.16 -15.07
CA THR A 143 6.96 24.77 -15.70
C THR A 143 6.88 23.29 -16.02
N THR A 144 7.97 22.55 -15.87
CA THR A 144 7.98 21.11 -16.12
C THR A 144 7.40 20.37 -14.92
N GLN A 145 6.36 19.62 -15.22
CA GLN A 145 5.67 18.81 -14.22
C GLN A 145 6.57 17.68 -13.73
N ILE A 146 6.57 17.45 -12.43
CA ILE A 146 7.31 16.34 -11.81
C ILE A 146 6.49 15.07 -11.99
N GLU A 147 7.07 14.06 -12.62
CA GLU A 147 6.45 12.75 -12.79
C GLU A 147 6.87 11.81 -11.66
N LEU A 148 5.91 11.17 -11.01
CA LEU A 148 6.17 10.03 -10.13
C LEU A 148 5.66 8.76 -10.80
N ASN A 149 6.50 7.73 -10.77
CA ASN A 149 6.16 6.39 -11.23
C ASN A 149 5.88 5.50 -10.01
N ILE A 150 4.73 4.87 -9.99
CA ILE A 150 4.40 3.89 -8.97
C ILE A 150 4.38 2.51 -9.59
N SER A 151 5.23 1.62 -9.09
CA SER A 151 5.14 0.19 -9.35
C SER A 151 4.57 -0.51 -8.12
N VAL A 152 3.68 -1.46 -8.33
CA VAL A 152 3.07 -2.24 -7.25
C VAL A 152 3.19 -3.71 -7.57
N ASP A 153 3.85 -4.45 -6.69
CA ASP A 153 3.82 -5.89 -6.67
C ASP A 153 2.63 -6.35 -5.83
N LEU A 154 1.74 -7.09 -6.45
CA LEU A 154 0.60 -7.72 -5.80
C LEU A 154 0.85 -9.21 -5.67
N THR A 155 1.12 -9.67 -4.47
CA THR A 155 1.13 -11.10 -4.17
C THR A 155 -0.27 -11.48 -3.69
N MET A 156 -0.97 -12.28 -4.50
CA MET A 156 -2.29 -12.77 -4.17
C MET A 156 -2.15 -14.13 -3.48
N ASN A 157 -2.78 -14.30 -2.34
CA ASN A 157 -2.82 -15.59 -1.66
C ASN A 157 -3.51 -16.64 -2.54
N GLU A 158 -2.76 -17.70 -2.82
CA GLU A 158 -3.11 -18.97 -3.48
C GLU A 158 -2.71 -19.15 -4.95
N THR A 159 -2.30 -18.13 -5.70
CA THR A 159 -1.92 -18.35 -7.12
C THR A 159 -0.53 -17.89 -7.49
N GLY A 160 0.23 -17.27 -6.60
CA GLY A 160 1.60 -16.80 -6.92
C GLY A 160 1.66 -15.88 -8.14
N LEU A 161 0.60 -15.12 -8.40
CA LEU A 161 0.52 -14.22 -9.52
C LEU A 161 1.16 -12.89 -9.11
N THR A 162 2.38 -12.65 -9.55
CA THR A 162 2.99 -11.32 -9.52
C THR A 162 2.41 -10.53 -10.68
N ILE A 163 1.62 -9.50 -10.40
CA ILE A 163 1.12 -8.60 -11.45
C ILE A 163 1.92 -7.31 -11.35
N GLU A 164 2.73 -7.04 -12.36
CA GLU A 164 3.28 -5.72 -12.58
C GLU A 164 2.16 -4.83 -13.11
N ILE A 165 1.76 -3.84 -12.31
CA ILE A 165 0.85 -2.79 -12.80
C ILE A 165 1.69 -1.88 -13.68
N PRO A 166 1.27 -1.60 -14.93
CA PRO A 166 1.98 -0.67 -15.78
C PRO A 166 2.16 0.66 -15.06
N THR A 167 3.36 1.20 -15.10
CA THR A 167 3.66 2.54 -14.60
C THR A 167 2.77 3.55 -15.33
N GLU A 168 1.76 4.07 -14.64
CA GLU A 168 1.05 5.22 -15.14
C GLU A 168 1.87 6.46 -14.82
N ASN A 169 2.28 7.18 -15.84
CA ASN A 169 2.91 8.49 -15.69
C ASN A 169 1.87 9.46 -15.15
N ILE A 170 2.01 9.85 -13.89
CA ILE A 170 1.09 10.78 -13.25
C ILE A 170 1.78 12.13 -13.17
N VAL A 171 1.14 13.09 -13.80
CA VAL A 171 1.62 14.45 -13.87
C VAL A 171 1.11 15.24 -12.67
N PHE A 172 2.00 15.84 -11.90
CA PHE A 172 1.66 16.65 -10.74
C PHE A 172 1.29 18.07 -11.18
N ASN A 173 0.08 18.49 -10.84
CA ASN A 173 -0.25 19.91 -10.82
C ASN A 173 0.19 20.46 -9.46
N GLY A 174 1.24 21.25 -9.45
CA GLY A 174 1.58 22.02 -8.27
C GLY A 174 0.38 22.86 -7.86
N ASP A 175 0.03 22.81 -6.59
CA ASP A 175 -1.03 23.66 -6.04
C ASP A 175 -0.60 25.11 -6.23
N GLY A 176 -1.28 25.81 -7.15
CA GLY A 176 -0.98 27.19 -7.47
C GLY A 176 -1.13 28.04 -6.22
N GLY A 177 0.00 28.53 -5.73
CA GLY A 177 0.00 29.47 -4.63
C GLY A 177 -0.99 30.60 -4.90
N SER A 178 -1.90 30.81 -3.97
CA SER A 178 -2.80 31.94 -3.96
C SER A 178 -1.97 33.22 -4.06
N THR A 179 -2.07 33.91 -5.20
CA THR A 179 -1.62 35.29 -5.30
C THR A 179 -2.39 36.11 -4.27
N PRO A 180 -1.75 36.90 -3.43
CA PRO A 180 -2.48 37.89 -2.64
C PRO A 180 -3.06 38.92 -3.60
N ASP A 181 -4.35 39.13 -3.51
CA ASP A 181 -5.09 40.17 -4.22
C ASP A 181 -4.62 41.56 -3.72
N PRO A 182 -4.52 42.55 -4.60
CA PRO A 182 -3.95 43.88 -4.32
C PRO A 182 -4.74 44.74 -3.34
#